data_c23bf99776e764f74e9ae46aac871d65
#
_entry.id   c23bf99776e764f74e9ae46aac871d65
#
_cell.length_a   1.000
_cell.length_b   1.000
_cell.length_c   1.000
_cell.angle_alpha   90.00
_cell.angle_beta   90.00
_cell.angle_gamma   90.00
#
_symmetry.space_group_name_H-M   'P 1'
#
loop_
_entity.id
_entity.type
_entity.pdbx_description
1 polymer ?
#
loop_
_entity_poly.entity_id
_entity_poly.type
_entity_poly.pdbx_seq_one_letter_code
_entity_poly.pdbx_strand_id
1 'polypeptide(L)'
;MELLITELSKDKFEITVNADQITKHVVSVTDQMLLNLTKNKISKEELLNFSFNFLLERETNTSILSSFDLTVISKYFPEYTKKVSYKCNL
;
A
#
# COMPACT_ATOMS: atom_id res chain seq x y z
N MET A 1 5.13 -4.73 15.07
CA MET A 1 4.31 -3.76 14.34
C MET A 1 3.22 -4.51 13.58
N GLU A 2 1.99 -4.05 13.70
CA GLU A 2 0.83 -4.69 13.11
C GLU A 2 0.16 -3.80 12.07
N LEU A 3 -0.35 -4.41 11.01
CA LEU A 3 -1.15 -3.73 10.02
C LEU A 3 -2.57 -4.29 10.05
N LEU A 4 -3.57 -3.41 10.13
CA LEU A 4 -4.96 -3.78 10.00
C LEU A 4 -5.52 -3.10 8.77
N ILE A 5 -6.03 -3.88 7.83
CA ILE A 5 -6.55 -3.37 6.56
C ILE A 5 -8.06 -3.56 6.55
N THR A 6 -8.80 -2.47 6.41
CA THR A 6 -10.26 -2.47 6.40
C THR A 6 -10.76 -1.89 5.09
N GLU A 7 -11.60 -2.63 4.40
CA GLU A 7 -12.22 -2.14 3.16
C GLU A 7 -13.34 -1.16 3.51
N LEU A 8 -13.23 0.09 3.01
CA LEU A 8 -14.25 1.11 3.20
C LEU A 8 -15.24 1.14 2.03
N SER A 9 -14.73 0.89 0.83
CA SER A 9 -15.54 0.78 -0.37
C SER A 9 -14.70 -0.03 -1.37
N LYS A 10 -15.25 -0.26 -2.55
CA LYS A 10 -14.57 -1.07 -3.57
C LYS A 10 -13.13 -0.60 -3.82
N ASP A 11 -12.92 0.71 -3.86
CA ASP A 11 -11.63 1.29 -4.23
C ASP A 11 -10.90 1.96 -3.07
N LYS A 12 -11.46 1.97 -1.87
CA LYS A 12 -10.84 2.65 -0.72
C LYS A 12 -10.68 1.72 0.47
N PHE A 13 -9.52 1.82 1.09
CA PHE A 13 -9.15 1.01 2.24
C PHE A 13 -8.56 1.89 3.33
N GLU A 14 -8.84 1.53 4.57
CA GLU A 14 -8.19 2.16 5.72
C GLU A 14 -7.14 1.20 6.27
N ILE A 15 -5.91 1.68 6.38
CA ILE A 15 -4.82 0.90 6.94
C ILE A 15 -4.45 1.50 8.29
N THR A 16 -4.58 0.70 9.35
CA THR A 16 -4.15 1.09 10.69
C THR A 16 -2.78 0.48 10.93
N VAL A 17 -1.81 1.34 11.26
CA VAL A 17 -0.45 0.90 11.59
C VAL A 17 -0.29 0.98 13.10
N ASN A 18 -0.13 -0.16 13.74
CA ASN A 18 0.05 -0.24 15.19
C ASN A 18 1.55 -0.37 15.48
N ALA A 19 2.18 0.73 15.81
CA ALA A 19 3.60 0.84 16.15
C ALA A 19 3.70 1.61 17.47
N ASP A 20 4.80 2.30 17.72
CA ASP A 20 4.93 3.15 18.92
C ASP A 20 3.78 4.16 18.99
N GLN A 21 3.40 4.69 17.83
CA GLN A 21 2.19 5.49 17.69
C GLN A 21 1.26 4.78 16.71
N ILE A 22 -0.04 4.88 16.94
CA ILE A 22 -1.03 4.30 16.05
C ILE A 22 -1.43 5.35 15.03
N THR A 23 -1.34 5.02 13.74
CA THR A 23 -1.74 5.91 12.66
C THR A 23 -2.73 5.21 11.75
N LYS A 24 -3.58 6.01 11.11
CA LYS A 24 -4.57 5.51 10.15
C LYS A 24 -4.38 6.21 8.82
N HIS A 25 -4.49 5.45 7.74
CA HIS A 25 -4.25 5.94 6.39
C HIS A 25 -5.36 5.44 5.48
N VAL A 26 -5.95 6.35 4.71
CA VAL A 26 -6.96 5.99 3.72
C VAL A 26 -6.29 5.97 2.35
N VAL A 27 -6.31 4.82 1.70
CA VAL A 27 -5.60 4.62 0.44
C VAL A 27 -6.58 4.17 -0.64
N SER A 28 -6.48 4.80 -1.81
CA SER A 28 -7.29 4.43 -2.97
C SER A 28 -6.52 3.43 -3.82
N VAL A 29 -7.17 2.30 -4.13
CA VAL A 29 -6.63 1.26 -5.01
C VAL A 29 -7.75 0.86 -5.97
N THR A 30 -7.68 1.33 -7.20
CA THR A 30 -8.69 0.97 -8.20
C THR A 30 -8.36 -0.37 -8.85
N ASP A 31 -9.36 -0.96 -9.51
CA ASP A 31 -9.15 -2.20 -10.27
C ASP A 31 -8.07 -2.01 -11.34
N GLN A 32 -8.03 -0.82 -11.97
CA GLN A 32 -7.04 -0.54 -13.00
C GLN A 32 -5.63 -0.46 -12.41
N MET A 33 -5.48 0.13 -11.23
CA MET A 33 -4.18 0.16 -10.54
C MET A 33 -3.70 -1.25 -10.21
N LEU A 34 -4.60 -2.08 -9.70
CA LEU A 34 -4.27 -3.46 -9.37
C LEU A 34 -3.81 -4.22 -10.62
N LEU A 35 -4.55 -4.09 -11.71
CA LEU A 35 -4.20 -4.73 -12.97
C LEU A 35 -2.84 -4.25 -13.49
N ASN A 36 -2.63 -2.93 -13.49
CA ASN A 36 -1.39 -2.34 -14.01
C ASN A 36 -0.16 -2.76 -13.19
N LEU A 37 -0.29 -2.81 -11.87
CA LEU A 37 0.83 -3.11 -11.00
C LEU A 37 1.09 -4.61 -10.84
N THR A 38 0.03 -5.42 -10.78
CA THR A 38 0.16 -6.81 -10.36
C THR A 38 -0.32 -7.83 -11.39
N LYS A 39 -0.93 -7.39 -12.49
CA LYS A 39 -1.60 -8.27 -13.46
C LYS A 39 -2.62 -9.19 -12.77
N ASN A 40 -3.24 -8.69 -11.70
CA ASN A 40 -4.20 -9.43 -10.88
C ASN A 40 -3.63 -10.70 -10.25
N LYS A 41 -2.31 -10.73 -10.04
CA LYS A 41 -1.65 -11.89 -9.39
C LYS A 41 -1.92 -11.94 -7.89
N ILE A 42 -2.20 -10.79 -7.28
CA ILE A 42 -2.52 -10.69 -5.85
C ILE A 42 -3.75 -9.79 -5.69
N SER A 43 -4.38 -9.86 -4.52
CA SER A 43 -5.53 -9.04 -4.19
C SER A 43 -5.12 -7.62 -3.81
N LYS A 44 -6.11 -6.71 -3.74
CA LYS A 44 -5.87 -5.34 -3.26
C LYS A 44 -5.33 -5.35 -1.83
N GLU A 45 -5.87 -6.22 -0.97
CA GLU A 45 -5.40 -6.31 0.41
C GLU A 45 -3.96 -6.78 0.49
N GLU A 46 -3.60 -7.79 -0.30
CA GLU A 46 -2.23 -8.27 -0.37
C GLU A 46 -1.28 -7.19 -0.87
N LEU A 47 -1.71 -6.44 -1.89
CA LEU A 47 -0.92 -5.33 -2.42
C LEU A 47 -0.73 -4.24 -1.37
N LEU A 48 -1.78 -3.90 -0.62
CA LEU A 48 -1.68 -2.89 0.44
C LEU A 48 -0.77 -3.35 1.57
N ASN A 49 -0.86 -4.62 1.96
CA ASN A 49 0.01 -5.16 2.99
C ASN A 49 1.48 -5.08 2.55
N PHE A 50 1.75 -5.49 1.32
CA PHE A 50 3.09 -5.40 0.75
C PHE A 50 3.57 -3.95 0.70
N SER A 51 2.70 -3.05 0.25
CA SER A 51 3.04 -1.63 0.06
C SER A 51 3.37 -0.95 1.38
N PHE A 52 2.61 -1.23 2.43
CA PHE A 52 2.88 -0.62 3.73
C PHE A 52 4.12 -1.20 4.39
N ASN A 53 4.39 -2.50 4.22
CA ASN A 53 5.67 -3.06 4.67
C ASN A 53 6.84 -2.43 3.93
N PHE A 54 6.68 -2.18 2.63
CA PHE A 54 7.68 -1.48 1.82
C PHE A 54 7.94 -0.07 2.37
N LEU A 55 6.86 0.69 2.65
CA LEU A 55 6.99 2.04 3.18
C LEU A 55 7.64 2.06 4.57
N LEU A 56 7.25 1.13 5.42
CA LEU A 56 7.73 1.10 6.80
C LEU A 56 9.19 0.67 6.92
N GLU A 57 9.76 0.09 5.89
CA GLU A 57 11.20 -0.15 5.82
C GLU A 57 11.99 1.15 5.55
N ARG A 58 11.31 2.18 5.04
CA ARG A 58 11.94 3.41 4.57
C ARG A 58 11.62 4.62 5.41
N GLU A 59 10.47 4.61 6.09
CA GLU A 59 10.05 5.73 6.91
C GLU A 59 9.16 5.26 8.05
N THR A 60 8.99 6.10 9.07
CA THR A 60 8.09 5.77 10.18
C THR A 60 6.64 5.97 9.73
N ASN A 61 5.71 5.30 10.41
CA ASN A 61 4.30 5.42 10.07
C ASN A 61 3.78 6.86 10.22
N THR A 62 4.36 7.64 11.12
CA THR A 62 3.96 9.04 11.31
C THR A 62 4.37 9.93 10.13
N SER A 63 5.27 9.47 9.27
CA SER A 63 5.69 10.19 8.07
C SER A 63 4.87 9.82 6.84
N ILE A 64 4.08 8.74 6.92
CA ILE A 64 3.25 8.31 5.79
C ILE A 64 2.02 9.22 5.70
N LEU A 65 1.65 9.62 4.49
CA LEU A 65 0.48 10.47 4.28
C LEU A 65 -0.78 9.81 4.85
N SER A 66 -1.69 10.63 5.38
CA SER A 66 -2.92 10.12 5.97
C SER A 66 -3.96 9.71 4.92
N SER A 67 -3.83 10.20 3.70
CA SER A 67 -4.74 9.84 2.60
C SER A 67 -3.99 10.00 1.29
N PHE A 68 -3.99 8.96 0.46
CA PHE A 68 -3.29 9.03 -0.82
C PHE A 68 -3.74 7.91 -1.74
N ASP A 69 -3.43 8.10 -3.01
CA ASP A 69 -3.59 7.13 -4.08
C ASP A 69 -2.39 6.20 -4.05
N LEU A 70 -2.58 4.91 -4.22
CA LEU A 70 -1.45 3.96 -4.14
C LEU A 70 -0.32 4.32 -5.10
N THR A 71 -0.66 4.88 -6.28
CA THR A 71 0.35 5.28 -7.28
C THR A 71 1.31 6.37 -6.78
N VAL A 72 0.94 7.09 -5.72
CA VAL A 72 1.80 8.12 -5.13
C VAL A 72 3.10 7.51 -4.59
N ILE A 73 3.07 6.26 -4.16
CA ILE A 73 4.27 5.59 -3.63
C ILE A 73 5.41 5.61 -4.65
N SER A 74 5.12 5.32 -5.92
CA SER A 74 6.15 5.28 -6.96
C SER A 74 6.72 6.66 -7.28
N LYS A 75 6.01 7.74 -6.92
CA LYS A 75 6.53 9.11 -7.10
C LYS A 75 7.61 9.43 -6.08
N TYR A 76 7.47 8.92 -4.86
CA TYR A 76 8.46 9.13 -3.81
C TYR A 76 9.56 8.06 -3.83
N PHE A 77 9.19 6.84 -4.22
CA PHE A 77 10.12 5.70 -4.25
C PHE A 77 10.00 5.01 -5.61
N PRO A 78 10.77 5.46 -6.62
CA PRO A 78 10.65 4.90 -7.96
C PRO A 78 10.85 3.38 -8.06
N GLU A 79 11.60 2.80 -7.13
CA GLU A 79 11.83 1.36 -7.10
C GLU A 79 10.59 0.54 -6.70
N TYR A 80 9.53 1.18 -6.21
CA TYR A 80 8.34 0.49 -5.73
C TYR A 80 7.72 -0.41 -6.81
N THR A 81 7.56 0.10 -8.03
CA THR A 81 6.95 -0.66 -9.13
C THR A 81 7.74 -1.94 -9.41
N LYS A 82 9.07 -1.87 -9.40
CA LYS A 82 9.92 -3.02 -9.61
C LYS A 82 9.79 -4.05 -8.48
N LYS A 83 9.69 -3.57 -7.24
CA LYS A 83 9.50 -4.45 -6.08
C LYS A 83 8.16 -5.18 -6.15
N VAL A 84 7.10 -4.51 -6.58
CA VAL A 84 5.80 -5.14 -6.79
C VAL A 84 5.91 -6.21 -7.88
N SER A 85 6.62 -5.94 -8.97
CA SER A 85 6.82 -6.91 -10.03
C SER A 85 7.52 -8.17 -9.52
N TYR A 86 8.53 -8.02 -8.68
CA TYR A 86 9.19 -9.16 -8.07
C TYR A 86 8.26 -9.96 -7.18
N LYS A 87 7.46 -9.28 -6.38
CA LYS A 87 6.47 -9.93 -5.50
C LYS A 87 5.50 -10.79 -6.29
N CYS A 88 5.12 -10.33 -7.48
CA CYS A 88 4.12 -10.98 -8.33
C CYS A 88 4.75 -11.92 -9.38
N ASN A 89 6.05 -12.05 -9.42
CA ASN A 89 6.78 -12.86 -10.42
C ASN A 89 6.53 -12.37 -11.86
N LEU A 90 6.53 -11.06 -12.02
CA LEU A 90 6.32 -10.46 -13.34
C LEU A 90 7.62 -10.16 -14.05
#